data_1f3e4196c98f6216481c06429e1151a3
#
_entry.id   1f3e4196c98f6216481c06429e1151a3
#
_cell.length_a   1.000
_cell.length_b   1.000
_cell.length_c   1.000
_cell.angle_alpha   90.00
_cell.angle_beta   90.00
_cell.angle_gamma   90.00
#
_symmetry.space_group_name_H-M   'P 1'
#
loop_
_entity.id
_entity.type
_entity.pdbx_description
1 polymer ?
#
loop_
_entity_poly.entity_id
_entity_poly.type
_entity_poly.pdbx_seq_one_letter_code
_entity_poly.pdbx_strand_id
1 'polypeptide(L)'
;MYQGVHNVAANPDIPRRLPRGTHGLDPSLVAASQRTRLLEAVGRAVAERGYAAATIDDIVRDAGVSKKTFYEHFPDKLSCFLAAYEAASDELYEHVRAAQEAPGSWEERTRAGIHAYLRWLAAEPALARVFLIEVAAAGPEALARRERLRDRYAERMRELQVANSVSDEIFHAVVAGADDLVVRRLREGRGLLELEPILLYLQVSLLSD
;
A
#
# COMPACT_ATOMS: atom_id res chain seq x y z
N MET A 1 -20.03 8.27 5.89
CA MET A 1 -19.93 8.79 4.51
C MET A 1 -18.48 8.60 4.09
N TYR A 2 -18.22 7.52 3.33
CA TYR A 2 -16.87 7.14 2.86
C TYR A 2 -16.43 8.11 1.76
N GLN A 3 -15.70 9.14 2.13
CA GLN A 3 -15.01 10.02 1.18
C GLN A 3 -13.51 9.90 1.48
N GLY A 4 -12.78 9.18 0.66
CA GLY A 4 -11.32 9.13 0.70
C GLY A 4 -10.73 7.76 0.51
N VAL A 5 -11.27 6.93 -0.37
CA VAL A 5 -10.50 5.77 -0.85
C VAL A 5 -9.32 6.35 -1.62
N HIS A 6 -8.13 6.27 -1.02
CA HIS A 6 -6.91 6.43 -1.80
C HIS A 6 -7.04 5.52 -3.00
N ASN A 7 -6.80 6.06 -4.17
CA ASN A 7 -7.14 5.49 -5.46
C ASN A 7 -6.15 4.36 -5.78
N VAL A 8 -6.26 3.24 -5.06
CA VAL A 8 -5.44 2.05 -5.29
C VAL A 8 -5.59 1.67 -6.75
N ALA A 9 -4.61 2.04 -7.57
CA ALA A 9 -4.55 1.78 -9.01
C ALA A 9 -5.52 2.57 -9.93
N ALA A 10 -6.03 3.73 -9.55
CA ALA A 10 -6.81 4.52 -10.48
C ALA A 10 -5.91 5.43 -11.33
N ASN A 11 -5.81 5.10 -12.58
CA ASN A 11 -5.50 6.09 -13.59
C ASN A 11 -6.64 7.13 -13.57
N PRO A 12 -6.36 8.44 -13.33
CA PRO A 12 -7.39 9.49 -13.25
C PRO A 12 -8.23 9.61 -14.52
N ASP A 13 -7.75 9.09 -15.64
CA ASP A 13 -8.43 9.09 -16.95
C ASP A 13 -9.45 7.95 -17.10
N ILE A 14 -9.54 7.00 -16.15
CA ILE A 14 -10.47 5.88 -16.23
C ILE A 14 -11.68 6.13 -15.31
N PRO A 15 -12.91 6.34 -15.85
CA PRO A 15 -14.09 6.54 -15.04
C PRO A 15 -14.38 5.31 -14.17
N ARG A 16 -14.54 5.48 -12.86
CA ARG A 16 -14.94 4.40 -11.92
C ARG A 16 -16.29 3.77 -12.25
N ARG A 17 -17.20 4.52 -12.87
CA ARG A 17 -18.47 4.04 -13.39
C ARG A 17 -18.64 4.48 -14.84
N LEU A 18 -18.64 3.50 -15.71
CA LEU A 18 -19.01 3.71 -17.11
C LEU A 18 -20.53 3.91 -17.22
N PRO A 19 -21.05 4.75 -18.14
CA PRO A 19 -22.46 4.90 -18.39
C PRO A 19 -23.12 3.55 -18.66
N ARG A 20 -24.33 3.33 -18.15
CA ARG A 20 -25.15 2.17 -18.51
C ARG A 20 -25.65 2.33 -19.94
N GLY A 21 -25.34 1.40 -20.79
CA GLY A 21 -25.81 1.37 -22.20
C GLY A 21 -24.74 0.76 -23.09
N THR A 22 -25.19 0.00 -24.10
CA THR A 22 -24.31 -0.48 -25.15
C THR A 22 -23.73 0.74 -25.83
N HIS A 23 -22.38 0.78 -26.04
CA HIS A 23 -21.96 1.29 -27.28
C HIS A 23 -20.92 2.35 -27.36
N GLY A 24 -19.83 1.94 -27.89
CA GLY A 24 -18.79 2.84 -28.35
C GLY A 24 -17.67 3.11 -27.35
N LEU A 25 -17.70 2.51 -26.17
CA LEU A 25 -16.53 2.54 -25.27
C LEU A 25 -15.51 1.52 -25.76
N ASP A 26 -14.26 1.95 -25.83
CA ASP A 26 -13.15 1.06 -26.14
C ASP A 26 -13.15 -0.14 -25.17
N PRO A 27 -13.14 -1.39 -25.67
CA PRO A 27 -13.06 -2.57 -24.81
C PRO A 27 -11.91 -2.54 -23.82
N SER A 28 -10.79 -1.91 -24.15
CA SER A 28 -9.65 -1.73 -23.28
C SER A 28 -9.97 -0.84 -22.06
N LEU A 29 -10.74 0.23 -22.25
CA LEU A 29 -11.20 1.11 -21.17
C LEU A 29 -12.18 0.40 -20.22
N VAL A 30 -13.05 -0.44 -20.80
CA VAL A 30 -13.98 -1.26 -20.01
C VAL A 30 -13.20 -2.25 -19.16
N ALA A 31 -12.25 -2.97 -19.75
CA ALA A 31 -11.40 -3.93 -19.05
C ALA A 31 -10.57 -3.24 -17.94
N ALA A 32 -9.96 -2.10 -18.22
CA ALA A 32 -9.21 -1.33 -17.22
C ALA A 32 -10.10 -0.90 -16.05
N SER A 33 -11.31 -0.37 -16.31
CA SER A 33 -12.26 0.01 -15.26
C SER A 33 -12.73 -1.21 -14.44
N GLN A 34 -12.96 -2.36 -15.05
CA GLN A 34 -13.30 -3.59 -14.35
C GLN A 34 -12.16 -4.05 -13.44
N ARG A 35 -10.93 -4.03 -13.96
CA ARG A 35 -9.74 -4.40 -13.21
C ARG A 35 -9.54 -3.51 -11.98
N THR A 36 -9.65 -2.19 -12.12
CA THR A 36 -9.56 -1.24 -11.00
C THR A 36 -10.60 -1.54 -9.92
N ARG A 37 -11.87 -1.76 -10.30
CA ARG A 37 -12.93 -2.11 -9.35
C ARG A 37 -12.67 -3.42 -8.61
N LEU A 38 -12.09 -4.43 -9.29
CA LEU A 38 -11.71 -5.70 -8.66
C LEU A 38 -10.59 -5.50 -7.64
N LEU A 39 -9.57 -4.69 -7.94
CA LEU A 39 -8.49 -4.37 -7.00
C LEU A 39 -9.00 -3.64 -5.75
N GLU A 40 -9.89 -2.67 -5.92
CA GLU A 40 -10.53 -1.99 -4.79
C GLU A 40 -11.41 -2.94 -3.96
N ALA A 41 -12.17 -3.79 -4.64
CA ALA A 41 -13.09 -4.73 -3.99
C ALA A 41 -12.37 -5.81 -3.18
N VAL A 42 -11.25 -6.35 -3.66
CA VAL A 42 -10.47 -7.32 -2.88
C VAL A 42 -9.90 -6.69 -1.61
N GLY A 43 -9.42 -5.43 -1.69
CA GLY A 43 -8.96 -4.69 -0.52
C GLY A 43 -10.06 -4.51 0.52
N ARG A 44 -11.26 -4.09 0.11
CA ARG A 44 -12.42 -3.94 1.00
C ARG A 44 -12.88 -5.27 1.59
N ALA A 45 -13.00 -6.32 0.78
CA ALA A 45 -13.40 -7.65 1.25
C ALA A 45 -12.44 -8.21 2.30
N VAL A 46 -11.13 -8.02 2.10
CA VAL A 46 -10.10 -8.42 3.07
C VAL A 46 -10.12 -7.54 4.31
N ALA A 47 -10.34 -6.23 4.17
CA ALA A 47 -10.46 -5.33 5.32
C ALA A 47 -11.64 -5.68 6.24
N GLU A 48 -12.76 -6.12 5.66
CA GLU A 48 -13.98 -6.48 6.41
C GLU A 48 -13.90 -7.88 7.06
N ARG A 49 -13.31 -8.86 6.38
CA ARG A 49 -13.42 -10.28 6.72
C ARG A 49 -12.10 -10.96 7.07
N GLY A 50 -10.97 -10.30 6.82
CA GLY A 50 -9.65 -10.92 6.78
C GLY A 50 -9.43 -11.72 5.48
N TYR A 51 -8.15 -11.93 5.13
CA TYR A 51 -7.81 -12.62 3.87
C TYR A 51 -8.37 -14.05 3.79
N ALA A 52 -8.33 -14.81 4.87
CA ALA A 52 -8.79 -16.20 4.87
C ALA A 52 -10.28 -16.34 4.56
N ALA A 53 -11.13 -15.48 5.12
CA ALA A 53 -12.58 -15.55 5.00
C ALA A 53 -13.14 -14.80 3.77
N ALA A 54 -12.41 -13.84 3.20
CA ALA A 54 -12.83 -13.15 1.99
C ALA A 54 -12.90 -14.11 0.79
N THR A 55 -14.00 -14.04 0.03
CA THR A 55 -14.28 -14.94 -1.10
C THR A 55 -14.33 -14.18 -2.42
N ILE A 56 -14.17 -14.90 -3.55
CA ILE A 56 -14.37 -14.31 -4.88
C ILE A 56 -15.81 -13.79 -5.04
N ASP A 57 -16.80 -14.43 -4.41
CA ASP A 57 -18.21 -13.96 -4.42
C ASP A 57 -18.37 -12.60 -3.75
N ASP A 58 -17.66 -12.37 -2.66
CA ASP A 58 -17.64 -11.05 -2.00
C ASP A 58 -17.01 -10.00 -2.92
N ILE A 59 -15.88 -10.32 -3.54
CA ILE A 59 -15.15 -9.42 -4.44
C ILE A 59 -16.00 -9.02 -5.66
N VAL A 60 -16.59 -9.99 -6.36
CA VAL A 60 -17.37 -9.69 -7.60
C VAL A 60 -18.66 -8.95 -7.28
N ARG A 61 -19.30 -9.26 -6.14
CA ARG A 61 -20.48 -8.53 -5.66
C ARG A 61 -20.17 -7.07 -5.40
N ASP A 62 -19.08 -6.80 -4.70
CA ASP A 62 -18.65 -5.44 -4.38
C ASP A 62 -18.13 -4.68 -5.61
N ALA A 63 -17.38 -5.34 -6.50
CA ALA A 63 -16.90 -4.77 -7.76
C ALA A 63 -18.02 -4.54 -8.78
N GLY A 64 -19.20 -5.16 -8.60
CA GLY A 64 -20.30 -5.09 -9.56
C GLY A 64 -19.96 -5.73 -10.92
N VAL A 65 -19.26 -6.88 -10.89
CA VAL A 65 -18.90 -7.66 -12.08
C VAL A 65 -19.34 -9.12 -11.92
N SER A 66 -19.30 -9.89 -13.01
CA SER A 66 -19.56 -11.33 -12.95
C SER A 66 -18.33 -12.14 -12.51
N LYS A 67 -18.54 -13.37 -12.00
CA LYS A 67 -17.42 -14.31 -11.79
C LYS A 67 -16.63 -14.57 -13.09
N LYS A 68 -17.30 -14.64 -14.23
CA LYS A 68 -16.63 -14.80 -15.52
C LYS A 68 -15.65 -13.65 -15.74
N THR A 69 -16.11 -12.41 -15.55
CA THR A 69 -15.26 -11.21 -15.67
C THR A 69 -14.09 -11.24 -14.70
N PHE A 70 -14.29 -11.72 -13.44
CA PHE A 70 -13.19 -11.90 -12.51
C PHE A 70 -12.10 -12.81 -13.10
N TYR A 71 -12.49 -13.99 -13.60
CA TYR A 71 -11.53 -14.96 -14.14
C TYR A 71 -10.92 -14.54 -15.49
N GLU A 72 -11.50 -13.58 -16.19
CA GLU A 72 -10.88 -12.92 -17.34
C GLU A 72 -9.69 -12.02 -16.92
N HIS A 73 -9.70 -11.49 -15.68
CA HIS A 73 -8.66 -10.61 -15.16
C HIS A 73 -7.66 -11.32 -14.23
N PHE A 74 -8.11 -12.27 -13.43
CA PHE A 74 -7.31 -12.93 -12.40
C PHE A 74 -7.64 -14.42 -12.32
N PRO A 75 -6.63 -15.31 -12.29
CA PRO A 75 -6.86 -16.75 -12.20
C PRO A 75 -7.44 -17.17 -10.84
N ASP A 76 -7.16 -16.40 -9.78
CA ASP A 76 -7.58 -16.71 -8.41
C ASP A 76 -7.60 -15.47 -7.50
N LYS A 77 -8.06 -15.66 -6.26
CA LYS A 77 -8.11 -14.61 -5.23
C LYS A 77 -6.72 -14.08 -4.88
N LEU A 78 -5.72 -14.96 -4.81
CA LEU A 78 -4.35 -14.57 -4.46
C LEU A 78 -3.79 -13.61 -5.50
N SER A 79 -3.89 -13.93 -6.77
CA SER A 79 -3.42 -13.09 -7.88
C SER A 79 -4.09 -11.71 -7.88
N CYS A 80 -5.40 -11.65 -7.60
CA CYS A 80 -6.12 -10.38 -7.45
C CYS A 80 -5.63 -9.58 -6.24
N PHE A 81 -5.45 -10.24 -5.10
CA PHE A 81 -4.94 -9.61 -3.87
C PHE A 81 -3.51 -9.09 -4.05
N LEU A 82 -2.62 -9.89 -4.65
CA LEU A 82 -1.24 -9.48 -4.89
C LEU A 82 -1.14 -8.27 -5.84
N ALA A 83 -1.98 -8.23 -6.88
CA ALA A 83 -2.04 -7.09 -7.78
C ALA A 83 -2.55 -5.81 -7.06
N ALA A 84 -3.52 -5.94 -6.15
CA ALA A 84 -3.98 -4.83 -5.32
C ALA A 84 -2.90 -4.37 -4.34
N TYR A 85 -2.21 -5.33 -3.73
CA TYR A 85 -1.08 -5.06 -2.83
C TYR A 85 0.03 -4.29 -3.53
N GLU A 86 0.45 -4.73 -4.72
CA GLU A 86 1.49 -4.05 -5.50
C GLU A 86 1.08 -2.62 -5.87
N ALA A 87 -0.13 -2.44 -6.39
CA ALA A 87 -0.61 -1.13 -6.78
C ALA A 87 -0.64 -0.13 -5.61
N ALA A 88 -1.10 -0.56 -4.43
CA ALA A 88 -1.12 0.29 -3.24
C ALA A 88 0.29 0.54 -2.68
N SER A 89 1.16 -0.47 -2.75
CA SER A 89 2.56 -0.36 -2.32
C SER A 89 3.32 0.64 -3.18
N ASP A 90 3.09 0.61 -4.49
CA ASP A 90 3.71 1.54 -5.44
C ASP A 90 3.19 2.98 -5.21
N GLU A 91 1.88 3.15 -5.01
CA GLU A 91 1.29 4.46 -4.70
C GLU A 91 1.87 5.05 -3.41
N LEU A 92 1.91 4.24 -2.33
CA LEU A 92 2.50 4.68 -1.07
C LEU A 92 3.98 5.04 -1.20
N TYR A 93 4.75 4.19 -1.89
CA TYR A 93 6.17 4.43 -2.12
C TYR A 93 6.41 5.74 -2.88
N GLU A 94 5.69 5.98 -3.96
CA GLU A 94 5.80 7.21 -4.74
C GLU A 94 5.36 8.45 -3.93
N HIS A 95 4.34 8.31 -3.09
CA HIS A 95 3.90 9.38 -2.20
C HIS A 95 4.98 9.77 -1.19
N VAL A 96 5.63 8.78 -0.59
CA VAL A 96 6.77 9.00 0.32
C VAL A 96 7.96 9.60 -0.43
N ARG A 97 8.32 9.06 -1.58
CA ARG A 97 9.42 9.53 -2.41
C ARG A 97 9.24 11.00 -2.81
N ALA A 98 8.04 11.37 -3.28
CA ALA A 98 7.73 12.74 -3.66
C ALA A 98 7.85 13.72 -2.48
N ALA A 99 7.43 13.31 -1.27
CA ALA A 99 7.59 14.13 -0.08
C ALA A 99 9.07 14.37 0.29
N GLN A 100 9.93 13.40 -0.01
CA GLN A 100 11.39 13.48 0.23
C GLN A 100 12.16 14.28 -0.81
N GLU A 101 11.54 14.69 -1.92
CA GLU A 101 12.17 15.51 -2.95
C GLU A 101 12.18 17.02 -2.61
N ALA A 102 11.45 17.43 -1.57
CA ALA A 102 11.47 18.81 -1.11
C ALA A 102 12.90 19.27 -0.75
N PRO A 103 13.26 20.54 -1.06
CA PRO A 103 14.54 21.11 -0.64
C PRO A 103 14.69 21.04 0.87
N GLY A 104 15.87 20.64 1.35
CA GLY A 104 16.15 20.59 2.79
C GLY A 104 17.30 19.66 3.13
N SER A 105 17.63 19.63 4.41
CA SER A 105 18.61 18.70 4.97
C SER A 105 18.13 17.25 4.84
N TRP A 106 19.05 16.31 4.99
CA TRP A 106 18.71 14.89 5.05
C TRP A 106 17.64 14.60 6.12
N GLU A 107 17.77 15.18 7.30
CA GLU A 107 16.82 15.00 8.39
C GLU A 107 15.41 15.54 8.06
N GLU A 108 15.34 16.73 7.45
CA GLU A 108 14.06 17.31 7.02
C GLU A 108 13.37 16.47 5.95
N ARG A 109 14.12 15.95 4.98
CA ARG A 109 13.61 15.03 3.95
C ARG A 109 13.15 13.71 4.54
N THR A 110 13.90 13.17 5.50
CA THR A 110 13.52 11.96 6.25
C THR A 110 12.22 12.18 7.01
N ARG A 111 12.08 13.28 7.73
CA ARG A 111 10.85 13.66 8.45
C ARG A 111 9.66 13.77 7.50
N ALA A 112 9.83 14.42 6.35
CA ALA A 112 8.79 14.57 5.34
C ALA A 112 8.31 13.20 4.83
N GLY A 113 9.21 12.27 4.56
CA GLY A 113 8.88 10.91 4.14
C GLY A 113 8.13 10.13 5.21
N ILE A 114 8.59 10.17 6.48
CA ILE A 114 7.89 9.54 7.61
C ILE A 114 6.48 10.11 7.78
N HIS A 115 6.34 11.43 7.71
CA HIS A 115 5.06 12.10 7.80
C HIS A 115 4.10 11.64 6.70
N ALA A 116 4.56 11.62 5.44
CA ALA A 116 3.79 11.17 4.29
C ALA A 116 3.34 9.70 4.45
N TYR A 117 4.25 8.81 4.87
CA TYR A 117 3.95 7.40 5.16
C TYR A 117 2.86 7.23 6.22
N LEU A 118 3.04 7.87 7.38
CA LEU A 118 2.09 7.75 8.48
C LEU A 118 0.73 8.38 8.15
N ARG A 119 0.72 9.50 7.44
CA ARG A 119 -0.53 10.14 6.99
C ARG A 119 -1.30 9.28 6.01
N TRP A 120 -0.62 8.65 5.05
CA TRP A 120 -1.25 7.75 4.09
C TRP A 120 -1.91 6.57 4.81
N LEU A 121 -1.20 5.92 5.73
CA LEU A 121 -1.74 4.81 6.51
C LEU A 121 -2.87 5.24 7.46
N ALA A 122 -2.78 6.44 8.04
CA ALA A 122 -3.79 6.95 8.96
C ALA A 122 -5.08 7.39 8.25
N ALA A 123 -5.01 7.73 6.96
CA ALA A 123 -6.19 8.10 6.19
C ALA A 123 -7.14 6.91 5.98
N GLU A 124 -6.59 5.68 5.85
CA GLU A 124 -7.34 4.44 5.58
C GLU A 124 -6.86 3.29 6.49
N PRO A 125 -7.16 3.33 7.82
CA PRO A 125 -6.65 2.34 8.77
C PRO A 125 -7.05 0.89 8.43
N ALA A 126 -8.21 0.70 7.80
CA ALA A 126 -8.66 -0.62 7.36
C ALA A 126 -7.76 -1.19 6.26
N LEU A 127 -7.38 -0.37 5.27
CA LEU A 127 -6.43 -0.77 4.23
C LEU A 127 -5.02 -0.94 4.79
N ALA A 128 -4.58 -0.06 5.69
CA ALA A 128 -3.29 -0.22 6.37
C ALA A 128 -3.18 -1.59 7.05
N ARG A 129 -4.27 -2.08 7.69
CA ARG A 129 -4.32 -3.43 8.26
C ARG A 129 -4.20 -4.52 7.19
N VAL A 130 -4.84 -4.36 6.04
CA VAL A 130 -4.72 -5.31 4.91
C VAL A 130 -3.28 -5.45 4.48
N PHE A 131 -2.58 -4.34 4.27
CA PHE A 131 -1.21 -4.33 3.76
C PHE A 131 -0.16 -4.76 4.78
N LEU A 132 -0.34 -4.43 6.06
CA LEU A 132 0.68 -4.68 7.07
C LEU A 132 0.40 -5.94 7.92
N ILE A 133 -0.86 -6.38 8.03
CA ILE A 133 -1.26 -7.50 8.88
C ILE A 133 -1.78 -8.67 8.07
N GLU A 134 -2.82 -8.44 7.23
CA GLU A 134 -3.49 -9.51 6.49
C GLU A 134 -2.62 -10.12 5.38
N VAL A 135 -1.61 -9.39 4.90
CA VAL A 135 -0.63 -9.88 3.92
C VAL A 135 0.04 -11.19 4.38
N ALA A 136 0.26 -11.36 5.67
CA ALA A 136 0.84 -12.58 6.21
C ALA A 136 -0.09 -13.81 6.06
N ALA A 137 -1.41 -13.61 6.13
CA ALA A 137 -2.39 -14.66 5.94
C ALA A 137 -2.55 -15.07 4.46
N ALA A 138 -2.08 -14.27 3.52
CA ALA A 138 -2.11 -14.57 2.09
C ALA A 138 -0.98 -15.53 1.65
N GLY A 139 -0.02 -15.83 2.53
CA GLY A 139 0.98 -16.86 2.32
C GLY A 139 2.34 -16.34 1.83
N PRO A 140 3.25 -17.28 1.48
CA PRO A 140 4.67 -16.95 1.26
C PRO A 140 4.89 -16.01 0.08
N GLU A 141 4.08 -16.07 -0.97
CA GLU A 141 4.21 -15.17 -2.12
C GLU A 141 3.89 -13.72 -1.74
N ALA A 142 2.89 -13.49 -0.90
CA ALA A 142 2.55 -12.17 -0.40
C ALA A 142 3.64 -11.62 0.54
N LEU A 143 4.21 -12.49 1.40
CA LEU A 143 5.35 -12.12 2.23
C LEU A 143 6.55 -11.71 1.39
N ALA A 144 6.87 -12.44 0.31
CA ALA A 144 7.95 -12.08 -0.60
C ALA A 144 7.73 -10.70 -1.27
N ARG A 145 6.46 -10.32 -1.55
CA ARG A 145 6.12 -8.97 -2.05
C ARG A 145 6.38 -7.91 -1.00
N ARG A 146 6.01 -8.20 0.25
CA ARG A 146 6.28 -7.29 1.38
C ARG A 146 7.78 -7.08 1.59
N GLU A 147 8.60 -8.13 1.53
CA GLU A 147 10.05 -8.00 1.65
C GLU A 147 10.63 -7.12 0.53
N ARG A 148 10.23 -7.32 -0.73
CA ARG A 148 10.69 -6.44 -1.83
C ARG A 148 10.33 -4.96 -1.60
N LEU A 149 9.18 -4.67 -0.99
CA LEU A 149 8.81 -3.30 -0.64
C LEU A 149 9.75 -2.74 0.44
N ARG A 150 10.09 -3.55 1.45
CA ARG A 150 11.05 -3.16 2.50
C ARG A 150 12.44 -2.89 1.93
N ASP A 151 12.89 -3.73 0.99
CA ASP A 151 14.17 -3.53 0.29
C ASP A 151 14.17 -2.18 -0.45
N ARG A 152 13.09 -1.83 -1.14
CA ARG A 152 12.96 -0.52 -1.82
C ARG A 152 13.04 0.66 -0.84
N TYR A 153 12.43 0.55 0.35
CA TYR A 153 12.53 1.59 1.37
C TYR A 153 13.94 1.68 1.96
N ALA A 154 14.60 0.54 2.23
CA ALA A 154 15.97 0.51 2.72
C ALA A 154 16.94 1.16 1.69
N GLU A 155 16.80 0.82 0.41
CA GLU A 155 17.56 1.43 -0.67
C GLU A 155 17.31 2.93 -0.77
N ARG A 156 16.06 3.38 -0.67
CA ARG A 156 15.73 4.80 -0.67
C ARG A 156 16.34 5.54 0.51
N MET A 157 16.35 4.96 1.70
CA MET A 157 17.03 5.54 2.85
C MET A 157 18.52 5.72 2.61
N ARG A 158 19.17 4.72 2.01
CA ARG A 158 20.59 4.78 1.64
C ARG A 158 20.88 5.88 0.61
N GLU A 159 20.03 6.05 -0.40
CA GLU A 159 20.15 7.13 -1.39
C GLU A 159 20.04 8.53 -0.77
N LEU A 160 19.21 8.68 0.26
CA LEU A 160 19.03 9.96 0.95
C LEU A 160 20.20 10.29 1.87
N GLN A 161 20.86 9.28 2.41
CA GLN A 161 21.95 9.45 3.35
C GLN A 161 23.23 9.81 2.61
N VAL A 162 23.99 10.76 3.16
CA VAL A 162 25.25 11.24 2.58
C VAL A 162 26.46 10.46 3.11
N ALA A 163 26.31 9.80 4.27
CA ALA A 163 27.39 9.06 4.92
C ALA A 163 27.47 7.60 4.43
N ASN A 164 28.68 7.16 4.07
CA ASN A 164 28.95 5.84 3.47
C ASN A 164 29.34 4.77 4.51
N SER A 165 29.16 4.99 5.81
CA SER A 165 29.67 4.13 6.88
C SER A 165 28.64 3.15 7.44
N VAL A 166 27.37 3.27 7.09
CA VAL A 166 26.27 2.47 7.64
C VAL A 166 26.09 1.19 6.81
N SER A 167 26.03 0.04 7.47
CA SER A 167 25.82 -1.24 6.79
C SER A 167 24.39 -1.41 6.29
N ASP A 168 24.21 -2.20 5.22
CA ASP A 168 22.88 -2.44 4.61
C ASP A 168 21.90 -3.07 5.60
N GLU A 169 22.38 -3.89 6.54
CA GLU A 169 21.55 -4.53 7.56
C GLU A 169 20.90 -3.51 8.50
N ILE A 170 21.53 -2.36 8.75
CA ILE A 170 20.95 -1.30 9.59
C ILE A 170 19.77 -0.65 8.89
N PHE A 171 19.85 -0.38 7.57
CA PHE A 171 18.70 0.14 6.83
C PHE A 171 17.52 -0.82 6.86
N HIS A 172 17.75 -2.12 6.66
CA HIS A 172 16.72 -3.14 6.77
C HIS A 172 16.14 -3.23 8.19
N ALA A 173 16.97 -3.14 9.23
CA ALA A 173 16.53 -3.15 10.63
C ALA A 173 15.64 -1.94 10.96
N VAL A 174 15.99 -0.75 10.44
CA VAL A 174 15.18 0.48 10.60
C VAL A 174 13.82 0.32 9.95
N VAL A 175 13.75 -0.18 8.72
CA VAL A 175 12.48 -0.41 8.01
C VAL A 175 11.64 -1.46 8.74
N ALA A 176 12.23 -2.58 9.16
CA ALA A 176 11.52 -3.63 9.88
C ALA A 176 11.00 -3.15 11.24
N GLY A 177 11.80 -2.37 11.98
CA GLY A 177 11.40 -1.78 13.25
C GLY A 177 10.26 -0.75 13.09
N ALA A 178 10.30 0.07 12.05
CA ALA A 178 9.22 1.00 11.73
C ALA A 178 7.91 0.25 11.43
N ASP A 179 7.97 -0.79 10.60
CA ASP A 179 6.82 -1.64 10.29
C ASP A 179 6.21 -2.28 11.56
N ASP A 180 7.06 -2.82 12.45
CA ASP A 180 6.58 -3.45 13.69
C ASP A 180 5.86 -2.46 14.60
N LEU A 181 6.42 -1.26 14.76
CA LEU A 181 5.78 -0.19 15.53
C LEU A 181 4.43 0.22 14.95
N VAL A 182 4.32 0.34 13.63
CA VAL A 182 3.05 0.66 12.96
C VAL A 182 2.05 -0.48 13.12
N VAL A 183 2.45 -1.73 12.89
CA VAL A 183 1.60 -2.92 13.09
C VAL A 183 1.07 -2.99 14.53
N ARG A 184 1.93 -2.73 15.51
CA ARG A 184 1.54 -2.69 16.92
C ARG A 184 0.47 -1.63 17.18
N ARG A 185 0.68 -0.39 16.69
CA ARG A 185 -0.30 0.69 16.84
C ARG A 185 -1.64 0.37 16.18
N LEU A 186 -1.62 -0.21 14.98
CA LEU A 186 -2.83 -0.66 14.27
C LEU A 186 -3.61 -1.72 15.07
N ARG A 187 -2.91 -2.66 15.71
CA ARG A 187 -3.53 -3.69 16.57
C ARG A 187 -4.12 -3.10 17.84
N GLU A 188 -3.47 -2.12 18.42
CA GLU A 188 -3.92 -1.40 19.62
C GLU A 188 -5.00 -0.34 19.34
N GLY A 189 -5.31 -0.05 18.08
CA GLY A 189 -6.26 1.01 17.68
C GLY A 189 -5.78 2.42 18.04
N ARG A 190 -4.47 2.64 18.14
CA ARG A 190 -3.86 3.91 18.52
C ARG A 190 -3.47 4.74 17.30
N GLY A 191 -3.38 6.06 17.48
CA GLY A 191 -3.02 7.00 16.42
C GLY A 191 -1.64 6.75 15.84
N LEU A 192 -1.53 6.66 14.50
CA LEU A 192 -0.26 6.40 13.82
C LEU A 192 0.65 7.62 13.79
N LEU A 193 0.08 8.84 13.70
CA LEU A 193 0.86 10.08 13.61
C LEU A 193 1.73 10.34 14.85
N GLU A 194 1.34 9.79 16.00
CA GLU A 194 2.15 9.85 17.22
C GLU A 194 3.48 9.08 17.12
N LEU A 195 3.65 8.23 16.10
CA LEU A 195 4.92 7.54 15.84
C LEU A 195 5.96 8.41 15.15
N GLU A 196 5.58 9.54 14.55
CA GLU A 196 6.51 10.37 13.77
C GLU A 196 7.80 10.73 14.53
N PRO A 197 7.75 11.27 15.76
CA PRO A 197 8.98 11.60 16.50
C PRO A 197 9.81 10.35 16.85
N ILE A 198 9.16 9.21 17.08
CA ILE A 198 9.84 7.95 17.43
C ILE A 198 10.56 7.39 16.20
N LEU A 199 9.90 7.36 15.05
CA LEU A 199 10.48 6.87 13.80
C LEU A 199 11.60 7.78 13.31
N LEU A 200 11.45 9.11 13.48
CA LEU A 200 12.50 10.06 13.15
C LEU A 200 13.73 9.84 14.05
N TYR A 201 13.51 9.73 15.35
CA TYR A 201 14.61 9.44 16.28
C TYR A 201 15.33 8.15 15.93
N LEU A 202 14.58 7.07 15.64
CA LEU A 202 15.15 5.77 15.23
C LEU A 202 16.03 5.92 13.99
N GLN A 203 15.52 6.57 12.95
CA GLN A 203 16.27 6.74 11.70
C GLN A 203 17.49 7.65 11.88
N VAL A 204 17.31 8.80 12.52
CA VAL A 204 18.42 9.75 12.73
C VAL A 204 19.50 9.13 13.62
N SER A 205 19.13 8.48 14.73
CA SER A 205 20.13 7.92 15.66
C SER A 205 20.91 6.74 15.11
N LEU A 206 20.33 5.96 14.19
CA LEU A 206 21.00 4.78 13.63
C LEU A 206 21.69 5.06 12.29
N LEU A 207 21.29 6.14 11.61
CA LEU A 207 21.79 6.48 10.29
C LEU A 207 22.64 7.78 10.27
N SER A 208 22.82 8.49 11.39
CA SER A 208 23.79 9.58 11.51
C SER A 208 25.14 9.02 11.94
N ASP A 209 26.21 9.59 11.41
CA ASP A 209 27.59 9.30 11.85
C ASP A 209 27.85 9.83 13.24
#